data_4c8d2a1d4e7953a4bba64be3e3adc88a
#
_entry.id   4c8d2a1d4e7953a4bba64be3e3adc88a
#
_cell.length_a   1.000
_cell.length_b   1.000
_cell.length_c   1.000
_cell.angle_alpha   90.00
_cell.angle_beta   90.00
_cell.angle_gamma   90.00
#
_symmetry.space_group_name_H-M   'P 1'
#
loop_
_entity.id
_entity.type
_entity.pdbx_description
1 polymer ?
#
loop_
_entity_poly.entity_id
_entity_poly.type
_entity_poly.pdbx_seq_one_letter_code
_entity_poly.pdbx_strand_id
1 'polypeptide(L)'
;MGHLGGELSIVEMTVALYYKYLNYDVMDPHKEGRDRFFLSKGHCSETLYTIFSDQGAYTQDYMVEHFESLDTYKFGMHSNRKKCPQIEVSAGSLGHGLPIAVGYALGARYRKENYRVIVMIGDGEFDERCV
;
A
#
# COMPACT_ATOMS: atom_id res chain seq x y z
N MET A 1 -2.33 17.76 6.82
CA MET A 1 -0.91 17.81 7.25
C MET A 1 -0.38 16.38 7.21
N GLY A 2 0.52 16.05 6.25
CA GLY A 2 0.99 14.68 6.02
C GLY A 2 2.23 14.32 6.84
N HIS A 3 2.68 13.08 6.70
CA HIS A 3 3.89 12.54 7.35
C HIS A 3 5.09 12.58 6.39
N LEU A 4 5.40 13.78 5.87
CA LEU A 4 6.35 14.02 4.78
C LEU A 4 7.69 13.26 4.92
N GLY A 5 8.27 13.24 6.11
CA GLY A 5 9.52 12.52 6.35
C GLY A 5 9.40 11.01 6.15
N GLY A 6 8.30 10.43 6.64
CA GLY A 6 7.99 9.02 6.46
C GLY A 6 7.69 8.65 5.01
N GLU A 7 7.01 9.52 4.29
CA GLU A 7 6.67 9.34 2.87
C GLU A 7 7.91 9.41 1.98
N LEU A 8 8.71 10.44 2.14
CA LEU A 8 9.94 10.61 1.37
C LEU A 8 10.94 9.46 1.61
N SER A 9 10.93 8.87 2.81
CA SER A 9 11.86 7.77 3.17
C SER A 9 11.61 6.48 2.39
N ILE A 10 10.46 6.32 1.72
CA ILE A 10 10.08 5.10 1.02
C ILE A 10 9.96 5.27 -0.49
N VAL A 11 10.15 6.47 -1.03
CA VAL A 11 9.91 6.77 -2.45
C VAL A 11 10.72 5.85 -3.35
N GLU A 12 12.04 5.77 -3.18
CA GLU A 12 12.91 4.99 -4.05
C GLU A 12 12.57 3.50 -4.03
N MET A 13 12.32 2.96 -2.82
CA MET A 13 11.96 1.55 -2.68
C MET A 13 10.61 1.25 -3.31
N THR A 14 9.62 2.12 -3.11
CA THR A 14 8.26 1.91 -3.65
C THR A 14 8.26 2.06 -5.17
N VAL A 15 8.97 3.04 -5.71
CA VAL A 15 9.16 3.20 -7.16
C VAL A 15 9.83 1.96 -7.73
N ALA A 16 10.94 1.50 -7.15
CA ALA A 16 11.60 0.29 -7.62
C ALA A 16 10.65 -0.93 -7.62
N LEU A 17 9.86 -1.08 -6.57
CA LEU A 17 8.90 -2.18 -6.45
C LEU A 17 7.83 -2.10 -7.56
N TYR A 18 7.10 -1.01 -7.68
CA TYR A 18 5.96 -0.89 -8.59
C TYR A 18 6.35 -0.78 -10.06
N TYR A 19 7.52 -0.24 -10.38
CA TYR A 19 7.94 -0.08 -11.78
C TYR A 19 8.80 -1.24 -12.30
N LYS A 20 9.36 -2.06 -11.42
CA LYS A 20 10.31 -3.08 -11.87
C LYS A 20 10.13 -4.47 -11.25
N TYR A 21 9.81 -4.56 -9.98
CA TYR A 21 9.93 -5.83 -9.27
C TYR A 21 8.60 -6.54 -9.00
N LEU A 22 7.51 -5.80 -8.82
CA LEU A 22 6.21 -6.39 -8.56
C LEU A 22 5.56 -6.92 -9.86
N ASN A 23 5.01 -8.11 -9.80
CA ASN A 23 3.98 -8.53 -10.74
C ASN A 23 2.67 -7.90 -10.32
N TYR A 24 2.46 -6.65 -10.71
CA TYR A 24 1.32 -5.84 -10.32
C TYR A 24 0.85 -4.96 -11.46
N ASP A 25 -0.44 -4.79 -11.57
CA ASP A 25 -1.08 -3.91 -12.55
C ASP A 25 -2.04 -2.97 -11.80
N VAL A 26 -1.76 -1.68 -11.80
CA VAL A 26 -2.60 -0.69 -11.08
C VAL A 26 -3.98 -0.54 -11.71
N MET A 27 -4.12 -0.88 -13.01
CA MET A 27 -5.39 -0.84 -13.73
C MET A 27 -6.23 -2.09 -13.48
N ASP A 28 -5.59 -3.21 -13.09
CA ASP A 28 -6.27 -4.43 -12.67
C ASP A 28 -5.78 -4.90 -11.28
N PRO A 29 -6.23 -4.21 -10.21
CA PRO A 29 -5.80 -4.52 -8.85
C PRO A 29 -6.30 -5.88 -8.35
N HIS A 30 -7.13 -6.57 -9.12
CA HIS A 30 -7.65 -7.90 -8.80
C HIS A 30 -7.04 -9.02 -9.65
N LYS A 31 -6.09 -8.68 -10.52
CA LYS A 31 -5.40 -9.64 -11.38
C LYS A 31 -4.95 -10.88 -10.61
N GLU A 32 -5.27 -12.04 -11.15
CA GLU A 32 -4.89 -13.31 -10.56
C GLU A 32 -3.36 -13.50 -10.57
N GLY A 33 -2.81 -14.11 -9.52
CA GLY A 33 -1.38 -14.38 -9.41
C GLY A 33 -0.49 -13.13 -9.21
N ARG A 34 -1.09 -11.94 -9.01
CA ARG A 34 -0.32 -10.72 -8.72
C ARG A 34 0.33 -10.78 -7.34
N ASP A 35 1.47 -10.13 -7.20
CA ASP A 35 2.12 -9.94 -5.91
C ASP A 35 1.26 -9.09 -4.95
N ARG A 36 1.48 -9.27 -3.66
CA ARG A 36 0.78 -8.58 -2.58
C ARG A 36 1.74 -7.65 -1.86
N PHE A 37 1.50 -6.36 -1.96
CA PHE A 37 2.29 -5.34 -1.27
C PHE A 37 1.52 -4.74 -0.11
N PHE A 38 2.12 -4.78 1.08
CA PHE A 38 1.56 -4.26 2.33
C PHE A 38 2.39 -3.09 2.80
N LEU A 39 1.81 -1.92 2.82
CA LEU A 39 2.39 -0.75 3.48
C LEU A 39 1.92 -0.75 4.94
N SER A 40 2.74 -1.32 5.84
CA SER A 40 2.41 -1.40 7.26
C SER A 40 2.41 -0.01 7.91
N LYS A 41 3.38 0.85 7.55
CA LYS A 41 3.42 2.27 7.92
C LYS A 41 2.37 3.08 7.14
N GLY A 42 1.10 2.89 7.46
CA GLY A 42 -0.03 3.42 6.73
C GLY A 42 -0.08 4.95 6.58
N HIS A 43 0.65 5.67 7.43
CA HIS A 43 0.83 7.12 7.35
C HIS A 43 1.71 7.59 6.18
N CYS A 44 2.15 6.70 5.30
CA CYS A 44 2.92 7.01 4.10
C CYS A 44 2.14 6.64 2.83
N SER A 45 0.82 6.69 2.87
CA SER A 45 -0.06 6.25 1.79
C SER A 45 -0.02 7.17 0.57
N GLU A 46 0.34 8.44 0.72
CA GLU A 46 0.44 9.43 -0.34
C GLU A 46 1.45 9.01 -1.41
N THR A 47 2.55 8.39 -0.99
CA THR A 47 3.55 7.83 -1.92
C THR A 47 2.91 6.78 -2.86
N LEU A 48 2.06 5.90 -2.34
CA LEU A 48 1.34 4.91 -3.16
C LEU A 48 0.33 5.57 -4.10
N TYR A 49 -0.45 6.54 -3.62
CA TYR A 49 -1.43 7.24 -4.45
C TYR A 49 -0.76 7.96 -5.63
N THR A 50 0.40 8.57 -5.37
CA THR A 50 1.19 9.22 -6.41
C THR A 50 1.66 8.22 -7.47
N ILE A 51 2.15 7.05 -7.07
CA ILE A 51 2.55 5.98 -7.97
C ILE A 51 1.34 5.47 -8.78
N PHE A 52 0.19 5.25 -8.15
CA PHE A 52 -1.01 4.80 -8.83
C PHE A 52 -1.53 5.82 -9.85
N SER A 53 -1.41 7.11 -9.52
CA SER A 53 -1.74 8.20 -10.44
C SER A 53 -0.77 8.25 -11.62
N ASP A 54 0.54 8.17 -11.38
CA ASP A 54 1.56 8.18 -12.43
C ASP A 54 1.43 6.97 -13.39
N GLN A 55 1.03 5.83 -12.87
CA GLN A 55 0.75 4.63 -13.67
C GLN A 55 -0.66 4.61 -14.31
N GLY A 56 -1.43 5.69 -14.16
CA GLY A 56 -2.67 5.92 -14.88
C GLY A 56 -3.96 5.44 -14.20
N ALA A 57 -3.91 4.94 -12.97
CA ALA A 57 -5.13 4.53 -12.25
C ALA A 57 -6.06 5.71 -11.92
N TYR A 58 -5.50 6.89 -11.76
CA TYR A 58 -6.21 8.13 -11.47
C TYR A 58 -5.49 9.30 -12.16
N THR A 59 -6.22 10.35 -12.52
CA THR A 59 -5.56 11.59 -12.93
C THR A 59 -5.00 12.31 -11.70
N GLN A 60 -3.91 13.06 -11.89
CA GLN A 60 -3.30 13.81 -10.81
C GLN A 60 -4.28 14.84 -10.21
N ASP A 61 -5.03 15.52 -11.06
CA ASP A 61 -6.04 16.50 -10.61
C ASP A 61 -7.11 15.82 -9.74
N TYR A 62 -7.59 14.65 -10.17
CA TYR A 62 -8.56 13.87 -9.40
C TYR A 62 -8.00 13.43 -8.05
N MET A 63 -6.74 12.99 -8.01
CA MET A 63 -6.09 12.61 -6.77
C MET A 63 -5.98 13.79 -5.80
N VAL A 64 -5.54 14.96 -6.29
CA VAL A 64 -5.39 16.17 -5.47
C VAL A 64 -6.74 16.68 -4.96
N GLU A 65 -7.77 16.70 -5.81
CA GLU A 65 -9.12 17.14 -5.44
C GLU A 65 -9.75 16.24 -4.35
N HIS A 66 -9.46 14.94 -4.38
CA HIS A 66 -10.06 13.97 -3.47
C HIS A 66 -9.14 13.55 -2.32
N PHE A 67 -7.96 14.16 -2.21
CA PHE A 67 -7.05 13.94 -1.09
C PHE A 67 -7.60 14.63 0.17
N GLU A 68 -7.78 13.86 1.23
CA GLU A 68 -8.37 14.29 2.51
C GLU A 68 -9.71 15.07 2.35
N SER A 69 -10.42 14.85 1.25
CA SER A 69 -11.72 15.44 0.99
C SER A 69 -12.77 14.89 1.95
N LEU A 70 -13.53 15.77 2.58
CA LEU A 70 -14.62 15.40 3.50
C LEU A 70 -15.73 14.59 2.81
N ASP A 71 -15.94 14.81 1.52
CA ASP A 71 -17.02 14.16 0.77
C ASP A 71 -16.72 12.72 0.38
N THR A 72 -15.47 12.43 0.03
CA THR A 72 -15.12 11.13 -0.53
C THR A 72 -14.24 10.28 0.36
N TYR A 73 -13.34 10.87 1.12
CA TYR A 73 -12.27 10.17 1.87
C TYR A 73 -11.54 9.11 1.03
N LYS A 74 -11.43 9.34 -0.29
CA LYS A 74 -10.89 8.34 -1.20
C LYS A 74 -9.40 8.14 -0.99
N PHE A 75 -8.69 9.26 -0.92
CA PHE A 75 -7.25 9.30 -0.66
C PHE A 75 -7.04 9.98 0.69
N GLY A 76 -7.15 9.21 1.75
CA GLY A 76 -6.89 9.71 3.09
C GLY A 76 -5.42 9.57 3.47
N MET A 77 -4.98 10.30 4.49
CA MET A 77 -3.64 10.19 5.08
C MET A 77 -3.26 8.74 5.43
N HIS A 78 -4.25 7.91 5.75
CA HIS A 78 -4.09 6.48 5.94
C HIS A 78 -4.87 5.72 4.85
N SER A 79 -4.25 4.70 4.31
CA SER A 79 -4.81 3.94 3.20
C SER A 79 -6.12 3.22 3.57
N ASN A 80 -7.06 3.24 2.64
CA ASN A 80 -8.35 2.57 2.78
C ASN A 80 -8.63 1.71 1.54
N ARG A 81 -8.59 0.39 1.72
CA ARG A 81 -8.82 -0.58 0.64
C ARG A 81 -10.20 -0.47 0.01
N LYS A 82 -11.24 -0.13 0.77
CA LYS A 82 -12.61 0.00 0.23
C LYS A 82 -12.74 1.19 -0.71
N LYS A 83 -11.92 2.21 -0.55
CA LYS A 83 -11.93 3.44 -1.34
C LYS A 83 -10.92 3.42 -2.48
N CYS A 84 -9.77 2.77 -2.26
CA CYS A 84 -8.68 2.63 -3.21
C CYS A 84 -8.36 1.13 -3.35
N PRO A 85 -8.90 0.43 -4.35
CA PRO A 85 -8.76 -1.03 -4.48
C PRO A 85 -7.33 -1.49 -4.78
N GLN A 86 -6.45 -0.59 -5.20
CA GLN A 86 -5.02 -0.84 -5.37
C GLN A 86 -4.31 -1.10 -4.03
N ILE A 87 -4.91 -0.69 -2.93
CA ILE A 87 -4.38 -0.92 -1.58
C ILE A 87 -4.74 -2.34 -1.13
N GLU A 88 -3.76 -3.08 -0.63
CA GLU A 88 -3.97 -4.46 -0.19
C GLU A 88 -4.71 -4.55 1.15
N VAL A 89 -4.42 -3.65 2.07
CA VAL A 89 -5.04 -3.59 3.40
C VAL A 89 -5.18 -2.13 3.85
N SER A 90 -6.28 -1.82 4.51
CA SER A 90 -6.42 -0.54 5.21
C SER A 90 -5.46 -0.52 6.39
N ALA A 91 -4.60 0.49 6.45
CA ALA A 91 -3.56 0.63 7.45
C ALA A 91 -3.80 1.87 8.34
N GLY A 92 -3.07 1.96 9.45
CA GLY A 92 -3.16 3.09 10.39
C GLY A 92 -2.71 2.69 11.79
N SER A 93 -2.92 1.43 12.19
CA SER A 93 -2.37 0.88 13.42
C SER A 93 -1.00 0.28 13.12
N LEU A 94 0.06 0.85 13.71
CA LEU A 94 1.44 0.39 13.52
C LEU A 94 1.60 -1.06 13.97
N GLY A 95 2.50 -1.80 13.34
CA GLY A 95 2.78 -3.20 13.63
C GLY A 95 1.79 -4.22 13.04
N HIS A 96 0.60 -3.79 12.59
CA HIS A 96 -0.43 -4.73 12.13
C HIS A 96 -0.22 -5.24 10.70
N GLY A 97 0.49 -4.52 9.86
CA GLY A 97 0.71 -4.92 8.47
C GLY A 97 1.50 -6.21 8.33
N LEU A 98 2.52 -6.41 9.17
CA LEU A 98 3.35 -7.60 9.12
C LEU A 98 2.58 -8.89 9.46
N PRO A 99 1.89 -9.03 10.59
CA PRO A 99 1.14 -10.25 10.90
C PRO A 99 0.02 -10.53 9.89
N ILE A 100 -0.63 -9.48 9.35
CA ILE A 100 -1.61 -9.66 8.26
C ILE A 100 -0.94 -10.25 7.02
N ALA A 101 0.20 -9.71 6.62
CA ALA A 101 0.97 -10.20 5.47
C ALA A 101 1.46 -11.65 5.68
N VAL A 102 1.87 -12.02 6.90
CA VAL A 102 2.19 -13.40 7.26
C VAL A 102 0.99 -14.31 7.03
N GLY A 103 -0.21 -13.88 7.45
CA GLY A 103 -1.45 -14.60 7.17
C GLY A 103 -1.71 -14.83 5.68
N TYR A 104 -1.46 -13.80 4.85
CA TYR A 104 -1.55 -13.91 3.38
C TYR A 104 -0.53 -14.90 2.82
N ALA A 105 0.72 -14.85 3.27
CA ALA A 105 1.77 -15.76 2.82
C ALA A 105 1.46 -17.23 3.21
N LEU A 106 0.97 -17.47 4.42
CA LEU A 106 0.52 -18.79 4.86
C LEU A 106 -0.69 -19.29 4.05
N GLY A 107 -1.65 -18.40 3.78
CA GLY A 107 -2.80 -18.68 2.94
C GLY A 107 -2.40 -19.05 1.50
N ALA A 108 -1.48 -18.31 0.90
CA ALA A 108 -0.93 -18.61 -0.42
C ALA A 108 -0.27 -20.00 -0.45
N ARG A 109 0.57 -20.27 0.53
CA ARG A 109 1.23 -21.58 0.66
C ARG A 109 0.21 -22.72 0.80
N TYR A 110 -0.83 -22.53 1.61
CA TYR A 110 -1.89 -23.54 1.79
C TYR A 110 -2.67 -23.79 0.48
N ARG A 111 -3.00 -22.72 -0.25
CA ARG A 111 -3.71 -22.81 -1.55
C ARG A 111 -2.80 -23.15 -2.72
N LYS A 112 -1.48 -23.31 -2.51
CA LYS A 112 -0.47 -23.51 -3.54
C LYS A 112 -0.44 -22.39 -4.61
N GLU A 113 -0.74 -21.17 -4.20
CA GLU A 113 -0.62 -19.97 -5.02
C GLU A 113 0.85 -19.52 -5.07
N ASN A 114 1.26 -18.97 -6.21
CA ASN A 114 2.66 -18.60 -6.45
C ASN A 114 2.80 -17.08 -6.65
N TYR A 115 2.42 -16.29 -5.64
CA TYR A 115 2.67 -14.86 -5.58
C TYR A 115 3.57 -14.50 -4.40
N ARG A 116 4.29 -13.40 -4.54
CA ARG A 116 5.12 -12.89 -3.44
C ARG A 116 4.28 -12.00 -2.52
N VAL A 117 4.62 -12.03 -1.26
CA VAL A 117 4.10 -11.12 -0.24
C VAL A 117 5.25 -10.23 0.22
N ILE A 118 5.10 -8.93 0.02
CA ILE A 118 6.11 -7.93 0.34
C ILE A 118 5.50 -6.95 1.34
N VAL A 119 6.22 -6.68 2.42
CA VAL A 119 5.78 -5.75 3.48
C VAL A 119 6.81 -4.65 3.64
N MET A 120 6.34 -3.42 3.67
CA MET A 120 7.15 -2.26 4.03
C MET A 120 6.80 -1.81 5.44
N ILE A 121 7.79 -1.83 6.31
CA ILE A 121 7.67 -1.55 7.74
C ILE A 121 8.58 -0.37 8.07
N GLY A 122 8.16 0.47 9.02
CA GLY A 122 9.01 1.50 9.61
C GLY A 122 9.91 0.90 10.69
N ASP A 123 11.08 1.51 10.92
CA ASP A 123 12.02 1.09 11.96
C ASP A 123 11.38 1.12 13.36
N GLY A 124 10.75 2.23 13.73
CA GLY A 124 10.05 2.35 15.02
C GLY A 124 8.83 1.42 15.14
N GLU A 125 8.29 0.92 14.04
CA GLU A 125 7.16 0.00 14.03
C GLU A 125 7.56 -1.41 14.53
N PHE A 126 8.83 -1.76 14.46
CA PHE A 126 9.34 -3.02 15.01
C PHE A 126 9.26 -3.12 16.54
N ASP A 127 9.12 -2.00 17.22
CA ASP A 127 8.98 -1.97 18.69
C ASP A 127 7.51 -2.18 19.13
N GLU A 128 6.58 -2.29 18.19
CA GLU A 128 5.18 -2.58 18.49
C GLU A 128 4.99 -4.05 18.88
N ARG A 129 4.11 -4.29 19.85
CA ARG A 129 3.89 -5.64 20.42
C ARG A 129 3.29 -6.66 19.46
N CYS A 130 2.81 -6.24 18.30
CA CYS A 130 2.19 -7.11 17.30
C CYS A 130 3.13 -7.50 16.15
N VAL A 131 4.37 -7.08 16.18
CA VAL A 131 5.41 -7.45 15.19
C VAL A 131 6.13 -8.73 15.60
#